data_6b7a5b4eec9dd204bb43416548a4299a
#
_entry.id   6b7a5b4eec9dd204bb43416548a4299a
#
_cell.length_a   1.000
_cell.length_b   1.000
_cell.length_c   1.000
_cell.angle_alpha   90.00
_cell.angle_beta   90.00
_cell.angle_gamma   90.00
#
_symmetry.space_group_name_H-M   'P 1'
#
loop_
_entity.id
_entity.type
_entity.pdbx_description
1 polymer ?
#
loop_
_entity_poly.entity_id
_entity_poly.type
_entity_poly.pdbx_seq_one_letter_code
_entity_poly.pdbx_strand_id
1 'polypeptide(L)'
;FSSVIFYDVIIPVKLFEIIKYLCISKKKEIYLIVPGVRFSIRLICSVLFLKRKIRYVILDEGLGTYMSFSGFMKSSYSAGTLLAICLNDILYNFFFKYLIGHLLEYSEFCGLYRKRKILSQGRKLTILETNKELSHVLANVYKSRSIQRIDIKPNIMLFKEFGILSYKDQVCIYDKLFLQLSKLNIIVYVKKHPNDLEIEFDKIIMKYDNIHLLDRSDSGEELVAKYNPILLLGGFSTAIFSSSVIFNIPAMSFMPIYLDLPKIKPVHRDNISFFISAFSENKMFVFFDSIEDLVVSVKKKISNMT
;
A
#
# COMPACT_ATOMS: atom_id res chain seq x y z
N PHE A 1 20.06 24.48 1.95
CA PHE A 1 19.46 23.15 1.85
C PHE A 1 19.50 22.49 3.22
N SER A 2 18.32 22.10 3.75
CA SER A 2 18.20 21.28 4.95
C SER A 2 18.66 19.87 4.60
N SER A 3 19.55 19.28 5.38
CA SER A 3 19.94 17.88 5.21
C SER A 3 18.73 17.00 5.54
N VAL A 4 18.30 16.19 4.57
CA VAL A 4 17.27 15.15 4.77
C VAL A 4 17.99 13.89 5.14
N ILE A 5 17.67 13.32 6.29
CA ILE A 5 18.23 12.05 6.76
C ILE A 5 17.12 11.01 6.70
N PHE A 6 17.31 9.96 5.88
CA PHE A 6 16.39 8.85 5.78
C PHE A 6 16.85 7.69 6.68
N TYR A 7 15.91 7.10 7.40
CA TYR A 7 16.15 5.90 8.19
C TYR A 7 15.12 4.83 7.83
N ASP A 8 15.57 3.71 7.26
CA ASP A 8 14.69 2.62 6.83
C ASP A 8 14.13 1.78 7.98
N VAL A 9 14.87 1.67 9.09
CA VAL A 9 14.45 0.92 10.27
C VAL A 9 14.93 1.64 11.52
N ILE A 10 14.06 1.84 12.50
CA ILE A 10 14.49 2.39 13.77
C ILE A 10 14.88 1.28 14.72
N ILE A 11 16.16 1.00 14.73
CA ILE A 11 16.85 0.33 15.81
C ILE A 11 17.01 1.34 16.96
N PRO A 12 16.99 0.92 18.24
CA PRO A 12 17.16 1.81 19.40
C PRO A 12 18.38 2.74 19.31
N VAL A 13 19.45 2.28 18.67
CA VAL A 13 20.66 3.06 18.42
C VAL A 13 20.40 4.29 17.52
N LYS A 14 19.62 4.12 16.45
CA LYS A 14 19.27 5.23 15.54
C LYS A 14 18.32 6.23 16.19
N LEU A 15 17.45 5.78 17.10
CA LEU A 15 16.62 6.69 17.89
C LEU A 15 17.48 7.61 18.77
N PHE A 16 18.53 7.06 19.37
CA PHE A 16 19.48 7.85 20.18
C PHE A 16 20.22 8.90 19.33
N GLU A 17 20.65 8.53 18.11
CA GLU A 17 21.27 9.48 17.18
C GLU A 17 20.32 10.60 16.75
N ILE A 18 19.05 10.29 16.50
CA ILE A 18 18.03 11.30 16.19
C ILE A 18 17.86 12.25 17.40
N ILE A 19 17.71 11.72 18.59
CA ILE A 19 17.60 12.52 19.83
C ILE A 19 18.83 13.40 20.00
N LYS A 20 20.02 12.84 19.84
CA LYS A 20 21.30 13.57 19.91
C LYS A 20 21.35 14.70 18.88
N TYR A 21 20.95 14.41 17.62
CA TYR A 21 20.86 15.43 16.57
C TYR A 21 19.87 16.54 16.92
N LEU A 22 18.71 16.18 17.43
CA LEU A 22 17.67 17.12 17.87
C LEU A 22 18.15 17.99 19.04
N CYS A 23 18.94 17.42 19.96
CA CYS A 23 19.51 18.17 21.08
C CYS A 23 20.60 19.17 20.64
N ILE A 24 21.41 18.79 19.67
CA ILE A 24 22.57 19.58 19.22
C ILE A 24 22.17 20.61 18.15
N SER A 25 21.13 20.35 17.36
CA SER A 25 20.70 21.21 16.28
C SER A 25 20.26 22.58 16.78
N LYS A 26 20.86 23.66 16.28
CA LYS A 26 20.48 25.06 16.55
C LYS A 26 19.35 25.53 15.64
N LYS A 27 18.78 24.68 14.77
CA LYS A 27 17.74 25.06 13.81
C LYS A 27 16.44 25.39 14.52
N LYS A 28 15.80 26.49 14.11
CA LYS A 28 14.53 26.98 14.70
C LYS A 28 13.35 26.07 14.39
N GLU A 29 13.37 25.36 13.26
CA GLU A 29 12.29 24.49 12.77
C GLU A 29 12.86 23.18 12.27
N ILE A 30 12.26 22.05 12.69
CA ILE A 30 12.68 20.69 12.35
C ILE A 30 11.47 19.96 11.81
N TYR A 31 11.62 19.35 10.63
CA TYR A 31 10.62 18.47 10.05
C TYR A 31 11.00 17.02 10.36
N LEU A 32 10.11 16.28 11.02
CA LEU A 32 10.23 14.85 11.25
C LEU A 32 9.26 14.13 10.32
N ILE A 33 9.82 13.44 9.35
CA ILE A 33 9.06 12.60 8.41
C ILE A 33 9.05 11.20 9.00
N VAL A 34 7.87 10.69 9.38
CA VAL A 34 7.71 9.39 10.02
C VAL A 34 6.75 8.52 9.22
N PRO A 35 7.10 7.25 8.96
CA PRO A 35 6.17 6.32 8.37
C PRO A 35 5.14 5.90 9.42
N GLY A 36 3.86 6.12 9.12
CA GLY A 36 2.74 5.70 9.94
C GLY A 36 2.63 6.34 11.33
N VAL A 37 1.46 6.18 11.90
CA VAL A 37 1.11 6.80 13.19
C VAL A 37 1.78 6.12 14.39
N ARG A 38 2.12 4.84 14.29
CA ARG A 38 2.62 4.02 15.42
C ARG A 38 4.04 4.38 15.86
N PHE A 39 4.81 4.89 14.94
CA PHE A 39 6.21 5.21 15.15
C PHE A 39 6.37 6.45 16.03
N SER A 40 5.37 7.31 16.01
CA SER A 40 5.40 8.65 16.57
C SER A 40 5.48 8.69 18.10
N ILE A 41 4.97 7.69 18.83
CA ILE A 41 4.86 7.80 20.31
C ILE A 41 6.23 7.89 20.97
N ARG A 42 7.17 7.01 20.62
CA ARG A 42 8.52 7.03 21.23
C ARG A 42 9.29 8.29 20.85
N LEU A 43 9.10 8.73 19.62
CA LEU A 43 9.75 9.94 19.11
C LEU A 43 9.12 11.21 19.69
N ILE A 44 7.80 11.26 19.81
CA ILE A 44 7.05 12.35 20.39
C ILE A 44 7.39 12.53 21.87
N CYS A 45 7.46 11.45 22.65
CA CYS A 45 7.91 11.54 24.04
C CYS A 45 9.32 12.12 24.15
N SER A 46 10.22 11.71 23.25
CA SER A 46 11.60 12.23 23.21
C SER A 46 11.67 13.71 22.88
N VAL A 47 10.73 14.19 22.05
CA VAL A 47 10.68 15.56 21.56
C VAL A 47 9.99 16.53 22.54
N LEU A 48 9.05 16.02 23.36
CA LEU A 48 8.38 16.82 24.41
C LEU A 48 9.38 17.44 25.41
N PHE A 49 10.52 16.78 25.60
CA PHE A 49 11.59 17.30 26.45
C PHE A 49 12.40 18.44 25.81
N LEU A 50 12.26 18.67 24.50
CA LEU A 50 13.15 19.58 23.77
C LEU A 50 12.60 21.00 23.55
N LYS A 51 11.36 21.32 23.94
CA LYS A 51 10.70 22.64 23.82
C LYS A 51 10.90 23.37 22.46
N ARG A 52 10.97 22.61 21.34
CA ARG A 52 11.23 23.19 20.01
C ARG A 52 10.03 23.02 19.08
N LYS A 53 9.91 23.89 18.08
CA LYS A 53 8.93 23.75 17.00
C LYS A 53 9.33 22.58 16.11
N ILE A 54 8.68 21.44 16.28
CA ILE A 54 8.87 20.28 15.43
C ILE A 54 7.58 20.06 14.65
N ARG A 55 7.71 20.03 13.32
CA ARG A 55 6.62 19.68 12.42
C ARG A 55 6.73 18.19 12.09
N TYR A 56 5.67 17.47 12.32
CA TYR A 56 5.56 16.07 11.96
C TYR A 56 4.93 15.96 10.58
N VAL A 57 5.59 15.21 9.70
CA VAL A 57 5.02 14.78 8.43
C VAL A 57 4.83 13.28 8.54
N ILE A 58 3.58 12.85 8.62
CA ILE A 58 3.22 11.43 8.71
C ILE A 58 2.99 10.94 7.29
N LEU A 59 3.84 10.02 6.84
CA LEU A 59 3.65 9.32 5.57
C LEU A 59 2.67 8.17 5.76
N ASP A 60 1.88 7.88 4.73
CA ASP A 60 1.07 6.69 4.77
C ASP A 60 1.93 5.41 4.58
N GLU A 61 1.56 4.35 5.29
CA GLU A 61 2.18 3.02 5.17
C GLU A 61 1.38 2.13 4.19
N GLY A 62 0.55 2.73 3.37
CA GLY A 62 -0.31 2.03 2.43
C GLY A 62 -1.77 1.97 2.87
N LEU A 63 -2.55 1.07 2.27
CA LEU A 63 -4.01 1.01 2.46
C LEU A 63 -4.44 0.84 3.92
N GLY A 64 -3.62 0.19 4.75
CA GLY A 64 -3.89 0.03 6.18
C GLY A 64 -4.12 1.35 6.92
N THR A 65 -3.46 2.43 6.49
CA THR A 65 -3.60 3.78 7.05
C THR A 65 -4.99 4.38 6.82
N TYR A 66 -5.68 3.95 5.77
CA TYR A 66 -7.02 4.46 5.42
C TYR A 66 -8.16 3.64 6.02
N MET A 67 -7.87 2.44 6.52
CA MET A 67 -8.87 1.57 7.18
C MET A 67 -9.35 2.17 8.50
N SER A 68 -10.50 1.70 8.96
CA SER A 68 -10.91 1.98 10.34
C SER A 68 -9.98 1.26 11.32
N PHE A 69 -9.70 1.89 12.46
CA PHE A 69 -8.88 1.29 13.51
C PHE A 69 -9.38 -0.11 13.92
N SER A 70 -10.70 -0.28 14.08
CA SER A 70 -11.30 -1.57 14.42
C SER A 70 -11.10 -2.64 13.33
N GLY A 71 -11.16 -2.26 12.06
CA GLY A 71 -10.92 -3.16 10.93
C GLY A 71 -9.47 -3.63 10.87
N PHE A 72 -8.54 -2.71 11.08
CA PHE A 72 -7.11 -3.03 11.11
C PHE A 72 -6.74 -3.95 12.30
N MET A 73 -7.27 -3.68 13.48
CA MET A 73 -6.98 -4.45 14.69
C MET A 73 -7.46 -5.90 14.63
N LYS A 74 -8.64 -6.14 14.04
CA LYS A 74 -9.21 -7.49 13.93
C LYS A 74 -8.49 -8.38 12.90
N SER A 75 -7.72 -7.80 11.99
CA SER A 75 -7.20 -8.53 10.81
C SER A 75 -5.91 -9.28 11.05
N SER A 76 -5.08 -8.92 12.03
CA SER A 76 -3.65 -9.25 11.91
C SER A 76 -2.95 -9.75 13.18
N TYR A 77 -3.59 -9.80 14.36
CA TYR A 77 -2.82 -9.96 15.60
C TYR A 77 -3.36 -10.98 16.59
N SER A 78 -2.43 -11.64 17.32
CA SER A 78 -2.75 -12.45 18.49
C SER A 78 -3.34 -11.59 19.62
N ALA A 79 -4.06 -12.22 20.57
CA ALA A 79 -4.68 -11.51 21.69
C ALA A 79 -3.69 -10.69 22.53
N GLY A 80 -2.46 -11.18 22.72
CA GLY A 80 -1.41 -10.44 23.44
C GLY A 80 -0.90 -9.22 22.66
N THR A 81 -0.76 -9.36 21.34
CA THR A 81 -0.38 -8.24 20.47
C THR A 81 -1.50 -7.21 20.39
N LEU A 82 -2.77 -7.68 20.38
CA LEU A 82 -3.95 -6.80 20.44
C LEU A 82 -3.95 -5.98 21.74
N LEU A 83 -3.68 -6.60 22.88
CA LEU A 83 -3.60 -5.91 24.18
C LEU A 83 -2.50 -4.84 24.17
N ALA A 84 -1.31 -5.18 23.67
CA ALA A 84 -0.19 -4.23 23.57
C ALA A 84 -0.51 -3.05 22.63
N ILE A 85 -1.22 -3.31 21.53
CA ILE A 85 -1.66 -2.26 20.60
C ILE A 85 -2.77 -1.41 21.24
N CYS A 86 -3.76 -2.01 21.91
CA CYS A 86 -4.81 -1.28 22.62
C CYS A 86 -4.23 -0.39 23.72
N LEU A 87 -3.27 -0.89 24.51
CA LEU A 87 -2.58 -0.07 25.50
C LEU A 87 -1.79 1.07 24.86
N ASN A 88 -1.06 0.80 23.77
CA ASN A 88 -0.38 1.85 23.01
C ASN A 88 -1.35 2.88 22.45
N ASP A 89 -2.52 2.48 21.97
CA ASP A 89 -3.50 3.40 21.40
C ASP A 89 -4.28 4.16 22.47
N ILE A 90 -4.56 3.57 23.62
CA ILE A 90 -5.14 4.28 24.77
C ILE A 90 -4.13 5.34 25.25
N LEU A 91 -2.86 4.96 25.41
CA LEU A 91 -1.79 5.90 25.73
C LEU A 91 -1.61 6.95 24.63
N TYR A 92 -1.68 6.55 23.36
CA TYR A 92 -1.61 7.45 22.21
C TYR A 92 -2.77 8.45 22.20
N ASN A 93 -4.02 7.99 22.31
CA ASN A 93 -5.20 8.88 22.32
C ASN A 93 -5.22 9.75 23.58
N PHE A 94 -4.80 9.25 24.73
CA PHE A 94 -4.73 10.00 25.97
C PHE A 94 -3.61 11.06 25.90
N PHE A 95 -2.41 10.67 25.51
CA PHE A 95 -1.29 11.59 25.35
C PHE A 95 -1.53 12.58 24.22
N PHE A 96 -1.96 12.12 23.04
CA PHE A 96 -2.19 12.99 21.90
C PHE A 96 -3.36 13.95 22.11
N LYS A 97 -4.46 13.49 22.65
CA LYS A 97 -5.66 14.31 22.81
C LYS A 97 -5.55 15.34 23.92
N TYR A 98 -4.81 15.05 24.99
CA TYR A 98 -4.76 15.90 26.18
C TYR A 98 -3.42 16.61 26.41
N LEU A 99 -2.29 16.00 26.09
CA LEU A 99 -0.98 16.61 26.32
C LEU A 99 -0.36 17.25 25.07
N ILE A 100 -0.67 16.70 23.90
CA ILE A 100 -0.03 17.06 22.63
C ILE A 100 -0.99 17.79 21.70
N GLY A 101 -2.28 17.92 22.07
CA GLY A 101 -3.28 18.63 21.26
C GLY A 101 -2.79 19.98 20.75
N HIS A 102 -2.05 20.72 21.55
CA HIS A 102 -1.43 21.99 21.17
C HIS A 102 -0.17 21.83 20.29
N LEU A 103 0.46 20.65 20.27
CA LEU A 103 1.62 20.36 19.40
C LEU A 103 1.21 19.76 18.07
N LEU A 104 0.03 19.15 17.98
CA LEU A 104 -0.56 18.58 16.76
C LEU A 104 -1.09 19.62 15.77
N GLU A 105 -1.26 20.88 16.18
CA GLU A 105 -1.54 21.98 15.24
C GLU A 105 -0.48 22.10 14.12
N TYR A 106 0.65 21.42 14.27
CA TYR A 106 1.77 21.44 13.34
C TYR A 106 2.03 20.09 12.64
N SER A 107 1.12 19.12 12.72
CA SER A 107 1.30 17.86 12.01
C SER A 107 0.60 17.87 10.64
N GLU A 108 1.36 17.57 9.59
CA GLU A 108 0.83 17.36 8.25
C GLU A 108 0.76 15.85 7.96
N PHE A 109 -0.40 15.38 7.51
CA PHE A 109 -0.54 14.02 7.00
C PHE A 109 -0.30 14.04 5.49
N CYS A 110 0.81 13.44 5.06
CA CYS A 110 1.15 13.24 3.66
C CYS A 110 0.76 11.84 3.23
N GLY A 111 -0.48 11.68 2.80
CA GLY A 111 -0.99 10.43 2.25
C GLY A 111 -1.20 10.52 0.74
N LEU A 112 -1.05 9.38 0.05
CA LEU A 112 -1.39 9.25 -1.36
C LEU A 112 -2.87 9.53 -1.64
N TYR A 113 -3.71 9.37 -0.61
CA TYR A 113 -5.14 9.61 -0.71
C TYR A 113 -5.63 10.55 0.37
N ARG A 114 -6.61 11.37 0.00
CA ARG A 114 -7.39 12.21 0.92
C ARG A 114 -8.76 11.56 1.15
N LYS A 115 -9.19 11.49 2.41
CA LYS A 115 -10.53 10.99 2.75
C LYS A 115 -11.57 12.08 2.54
N ARG A 116 -12.53 11.83 1.67
CA ARG A 116 -13.73 12.67 1.50
C ARG A 116 -14.95 11.88 1.94
N LYS A 117 -15.78 12.48 2.79
CA LYS A 117 -17.07 11.91 3.18
C LYS A 117 -18.15 12.43 2.25
N ILE A 118 -18.88 11.54 1.63
CA ILE A 118 -20.03 11.87 0.78
C ILE A 118 -21.29 11.22 1.35
N LEU A 119 -22.45 11.82 1.04
CA LEU A 119 -23.74 11.21 1.31
C LEU A 119 -24.25 10.63 -0.01
N SER A 120 -24.36 9.30 -0.10
CA SER A 120 -24.90 8.62 -1.27
C SER A 120 -26.02 7.70 -0.81
N GLN A 121 -27.20 7.86 -1.40
CA GLN A 121 -28.39 7.06 -1.07
C GLN A 121 -28.69 6.97 0.44
N GLY A 122 -28.55 8.09 1.17
CA GLY A 122 -28.76 8.15 2.62
C GLY A 122 -27.64 7.54 3.48
N ARG A 123 -26.56 7.03 2.88
CA ARG A 123 -25.41 6.44 3.60
C ARG A 123 -24.19 7.35 3.50
N LYS A 124 -23.49 7.51 4.62
CA LYS A 124 -22.19 8.19 4.64
C LYS A 124 -21.12 7.25 4.10
N LEU A 125 -20.60 7.54 2.92
CA LEU A 125 -19.49 6.83 2.31
C LEU A 125 -18.17 7.60 2.48
N THR A 126 -17.07 6.89 2.59
CA THR A 126 -15.73 7.48 2.56
C THR A 126 -15.11 7.19 1.20
N ILE A 127 -14.81 8.25 0.47
CA ILE A 127 -14.12 8.17 -0.82
C ILE A 127 -12.64 8.52 -0.62
N LEU A 128 -11.76 7.81 -1.31
CA LEU A 128 -10.33 8.06 -1.33
C LEU A 128 -9.96 8.79 -2.63
N GLU A 129 -9.67 10.07 -2.50
CA GLU A 129 -9.24 10.92 -3.60
C GLU A 129 -7.72 10.97 -3.69
N THR A 130 -7.19 10.85 -4.90
CA THR A 130 -5.73 10.88 -5.14
C THR A 130 -5.13 12.25 -4.79
N ASN A 131 -4.03 12.23 -4.04
CA ASN A 131 -3.16 13.38 -3.86
C ASN A 131 -2.20 13.49 -5.05
N LYS A 132 -2.59 14.24 -6.08
CA LYS A 132 -1.85 14.38 -7.34
C LYS A 132 -0.45 14.96 -7.17
N GLU A 133 -0.27 15.91 -6.27
CA GLU A 133 1.02 16.55 -6.02
C GLU A 133 2.02 15.56 -5.44
N LEU A 134 1.61 14.83 -4.41
CA LEU A 134 2.46 13.82 -3.78
C LEU A 134 2.76 12.68 -4.75
N SER A 135 1.77 12.20 -5.50
CA SER A 135 1.99 11.13 -6.48
C SER A 135 2.98 11.53 -7.57
N HIS A 136 2.93 12.77 -8.06
CA HIS A 136 3.88 13.28 -9.03
C HIS A 136 5.32 13.33 -8.46
N VAL A 137 5.48 13.84 -7.25
CA VAL A 137 6.80 13.87 -6.59
C VAL A 137 7.36 12.46 -6.41
N LEU A 138 6.55 11.52 -5.94
CA LEU A 138 6.98 10.12 -5.77
C LEU A 138 7.33 9.46 -7.10
N ALA A 139 6.55 9.69 -8.15
CA ALA A 139 6.86 9.17 -9.49
C ALA A 139 8.24 9.63 -9.97
N ASN A 140 8.57 10.90 -9.78
CA ASN A 140 9.87 11.42 -10.16
C ASN A 140 11.02 10.80 -9.34
N VAL A 141 10.81 10.60 -8.04
CA VAL A 141 11.80 9.95 -7.16
C VAL A 141 12.07 8.51 -7.60
N TYR A 142 11.03 7.73 -7.85
CA TYR A 142 11.20 6.33 -8.29
C TYR A 142 11.82 6.23 -9.67
N LYS A 143 11.37 7.05 -10.64
CA LYS A 143 11.94 7.07 -12.01
C LYS A 143 13.41 7.48 -12.03
N SER A 144 13.82 8.43 -11.19
CA SER A 144 15.22 8.86 -11.11
C SER A 144 16.16 7.80 -10.55
N ARG A 145 15.63 6.84 -9.81
CA ARG A 145 16.40 5.73 -9.21
C ARG A 145 16.40 4.45 -10.04
N SER A 146 15.51 4.36 -11.02
CA SER A 146 15.30 3.13 -11.78
C SER A 146 15.85 3.26 -13.19
N ILE A 147 16.60 2.24 -13.64
CA ILE A 147 16.94 2.07 -15.04
C ILE A 147 15.76 1.38 -15.69
N GLN A 148 15.07 2.07 -16.60
CA GLN A 148 13.92 1.50 -17.31
C GLN A 148 14.34 0.31 -18.17
N ARG A 149 13.58 -0.77 -18.05
CA ARG A 149 13.65 -1.90 -18.95
C ARG A 149 12.65 -1.67 -20.09
N ILE A 150 13.10 -1.85 -21.32
CA ILE A 150 12.25 -1.78 -22.52
C ILE A 150 11.96 -3.22 -22.95
N ASP A 151 10.71 -3.63 -22.85
CA ASP A 151 10.26 -4.93 -23.34
C ASP A 151 9.73 -4.78 -24.78
N ILE A 152 9.98 -5.79 -25.61
CA ILE A 152 9.50 -5.83 -26.99
C ILE A 152 7.98 -6.02 -27.04
N LYS A 153 7.42 -6.74 -26.08
CA LYS A 153 5.98 -6.99 -25.95
C LYS A 153 5.38 -6.12 -24.86
N PRO A 154 4.08 -5.77 -24.95
CA PRO A 154 3.37 -5.16 -23.86
C PRO A 154 3.52 -6.00 -22.58
N ASN A 155 3.77 -5.35 -21.47
CA ASN A 155 3.88 -6.03 -20.20
C ASN A 155 2.84 -5.55 -19.19
N ILE A 156 2.41 -6.43 -18.33
CA ILE A 156 1.54 -6.16 -17.20
C ILE A 156 2.22 -6.61 -15.91
N MET A 157 1.92 -5.94 -14.81
CA MET A 157 2.45 -6.33 -13.50
C MET A 157 1.33 -6.79 -12.59
N LEU A 158 1.49 -7.99 -12.02
CA LEU A 158 0.56 -8.60 -11.10
C LEU A 158 1.14 -8.62 -9.69
N PHE A 159 0.40 -8.06 -8.74
CA PHE A 159 0.74 -8.05 -7.32
C PHE A 159 -0.05 -9.11 -6.58
N LYS A 160 0.65 -10.11 -6.05
CA LYS A 160 0.05 -11.15 -5.21
C LYS A 160 -0.09 -10.65 -3.77
N GLU A 161 -1.30 -10.77 -3.22
CA GLU A 161 -1.56 -10.50 -1.81
C GLU A 161 -0.99 -11.60 -0.90
N PHE A 162 -0.93 -11.28 0.41
CA PHE A 162 -0.45 -12.20 1.43
C PHE A 162 -1.39 -12.22 2.64
N GLY A 163 -1.68 -13.42 3.15
CA GLY A 163 -2.37 -13.61 4.42
C GLY A 163 -3.90 -13.41 4.42
N ILE A 164 -4.53 -13.20 3.25
CA ILE A 164 -5.99 -12.99 3.13
C ILE A 164 -6.70 -14.29 2.80
N LEU A 165 -6.18 -15.05 1.86
CA LEU A 165 -6.75 -16.29 1.37
C LEU A 165 -6.02 -17.51 1.93
N SER A 166 -6.72 -18.64 2.00
CA SER A 166 -6.06 -19.93 2.17
C SER A 166 -5.17 -20.21 0.97
N TYR A 167 -4.10 -20.98 1.18
CA TYR A 167 -3.22 -21.39 0.08
C TYR A 167 -3.99 -22.07 -1.07
N LYS A 168 -4.93 -22.96 -0.73
CA LYS A 168 -5.76 -23.69 -1.72
C LYS A 168 -6.59 -22.74 -2.59
N ASP A 169 -7.21 -21.73 -1.96
CA ASP A 169 -8.03 -20.75 -2.68
C ASP A 169 -7.15 -19.88 -3.58
N GLN A 170 -5.96 -19.47 -3.08
CA GLN A 170 -4.99 -18.73 -3.89
C GLN A 170 -4.57 -19.52 -5.14
N VAL A 171 -4.13 -20.78 -4.97
CA VAL A 171 -3.72 -21.64 -6.08
C VAL A 171 -4.83 -21.73 -7.12
N CYS A 172 -6.06 -21.97 -6.70
CA CYS A 172 -7.20 -22.11 -7.62
C CYS A 172 -7.44 -20.84 -8.45
N ILE A 173 -7.43 -19.66 -7.79
CA ILE A 173 -7.68 -18.38 -8.47
C ILE A 173 -6.53 -18.04 -9.42
N TYR A 174 -5.30 -18.16 -8.95
CA TYR A 174 -4.12 -17.75 -9.73
C TYR A 174 -3.80 -18.71 -10.87
N ASP A 175 -3.97 -20.03 -10.70
CA ASP A 175 -3.76 -20.98 -11.79
C ASP A 175 -4.77 -20.74 -12.93
N LYS A 176 -6.04 -20.49 -12.59
CA LYS A 176 -7.07 -20.10 -13.57
C LYS A 176 -6.72 -18.78 -14.29
N LEU A 177 -6.27 -17.77 -13.53
CA LEU A 177 -5.87 -16.49 -14.09
C LEU A 177 -4.66 -16.63 -15.02
N PHE A 178 -3.62 -17.34 -14.58
CA PHE A 178 -2.39 -17.54 -15.36
C PHE A 178 -2.65 -18.34 -16.63
N LEU A 179 -3.49 -19.38 -16.57
CA LEU A 179 -3.91 -20.13 -17.74
C LEU A 179 -4.57 -19.26 -18.81
N GLN A 180 -5.34 -18.24 -18.39
CA GLN A 180 -5.98 -17.32 -19.34
C GLN A 180 -5.00 -16.26 -19.86
N LEU A 181 -4.17 -15.69 -18.99
CA LEU A 181 -3.17 -14.69 -19.36
C LEU A 181 -2.06 -15.27 -20.25
N SER A 182 -1.70 -16.54 -20.06
CA SER A 182 -0.67 -17.19 -20.88
C SER A 182 -1.04 -17.29 -22.37
N LYS A 183 -2.33 -17.24 -22.69
CA LYS A 183 -2.83 -17.26 -24.07
C LYS A 183 -2.74 -15.91 -24.78
N LEU A 184 -2.37 -14.84 -24.04
CA LEU A 184 -2.25 -13.50 -24.59
C LEU A 184 -0.80 -13.22 -25.00
N ASN A 185 -0.62 -12.39 -26.04
CA ASN A 185 0.71 -11.99 -26.50
C ASN A 185 1.27 -10.84 -25.63
N ILE A 186 1.48 -11.11 -24.36
CA ILE A 186 1.98 -10.17 -23.35
C ILE A 186 3.04 -10.83 -22.48
N ILE A 187 3.79 -10.02 -21.75
CA ILE A 187 4.62 -10.46 -20.63
C ILE A 187 3.88 -10.15 -19.33
N VAL A 188 3.83 -11.12 -18.41
CA VAL A 188 3.24 -10.95 -17.09
C VAL A 188 4.35 -11.02 -16.04
N TYR A 189 4.60 -9.91 -15.36
CA TYR A 189 5.52 -9.88 -14.23
C TYR A 189 4.73 -10.06 -12.93
N VAL A 190 5.10 -11.05 -12.13
CA VAL A 190 4.44 -11.37 -10.87
C VAL A 190 5.33 -10.95 -9.70
N LYS A 191 4.83 -10.07 -8.85
CA LYS A 191 5.47 -9.64 -7.61
C LYS A 191 4.75 -10.24 -6.42
N LYS A 192 5.44 -11.10 -5.67
CA LYS A 192 4.96 -11.64 -4.39
C LYS A 192 5.19 -10.63 -3.27
N HIS A 193 4.37 -10.72 -2.22
CA HIS A 193 4.64 -9.99 -0.99
C HIS A 193 5.99 -10.41 -0.39
N PRO A 194 6.80 -9.53 0.22
CA PRO A 194 8.11 -9.89 0.79
C PRO A 194 8.07 -11.06 1.78
N ASN A 195 7.00 -11.16 2.57
CA ASN A 195 6.80 -12.24 3.55
C ASN A 195 6.21 -13.52 2.95
N ASP A 196 5.92 -13.55 1.65
CA ASP A 196 5.37 -14.73 0.98
C ASP A 196 6.49 -15.68 0.57
N LEU A 197 6.70 -16.72 1.36
CA LEU A 197 7.74 -17.73 1.16
C LEU A 197 7.21 -19.00 0.46
N GLU A 198 5.97 -19.01 -0.03
CA GLU A 198 5.36 -20.18 -0.66
C GLU A 198 6.03 -20.53 -1.98
N ILE A 199 6.71 -21.68 -2.01
CA ILE A 199 7.41 -22.21 -3.20
C ILE A 199 6.41 -22.85 -4.18
N GLU A 200 5.31 -23.43 -3.70
CA GLU A 200 4.33 -24.09 -4.56
C GLU A 200 3.65 -23.10 -5.51
N PHE A 201 3.50 -21.84 -5.09
CA PHE A 201 3.01 -20.78 -5.98
C PHE A 201 4.02 -20.50 -7.11
N ASP A 202 5.30 -20.56 -6.82
CA ASP A 202 6.35 -20.34 -7.82
C ASP A 202 6.32 -21.43 -8.88
N LYS A 203 6.02 -22.69 -8.50
CA LYS A 203 5.85 -23.80 -9.44
C LYS A 203 4.66 -23.60 -10.40
N ILE A 204 3.61 -22.91 -9.97
CA ILE A 204 2.48 -22.58 -10.86
C ILE A 204 2.93 -21.60 -11.94
N ILE A 205 3.68 -20.56 -11.55
CA ILE A 205 4.21 -19.57 -12.50
C ILE A 205 5.10 -20.23 -13.54
N MET A 206 5.98 -21.15 -13.13
CA MET A 206 6.93 -21.84 -14.01
C MET A 206 6.27 -22.70 -15.11
N LYS A 207 4.96 -22.93 -15.05
CA LYS A 207 4.23 -23.63 -16.11
C LYS A 207 4.02 -22.79 -17.37
N TYR A 208 4.26 -21.47 -17.30
CA TYR A 208 3.88 -20.53 -18.36
C TYR A 208 5.06 -19.67 -18.78
N ASP A 209 5.45 -19.74 -20.06
CA ASP A 209 6.66 -19.09 -20.59
C ASP A 209 6.63 -17.56 -20.55
N ASN A 210 5.42 -16.97 -20.62
CA ASN A 210 5.26 -15.52 -20.63
C ASN A 210 4.94 -14.91 -19.26
N ILE A 211 5.02 -15.73 -18.17
CA ILE A 211 4.78 -15.27 -16.81
C ILE A 211 6.08 -15.40 -16.01
N HIS A 212 6.55 -14.30 -15.47
CA HIS A 212 7.85 -14.22 -14.81
C HIS A 212 7.72 -13.76 -13.36
N LEU A 213 8.29 -14.53 -12.45
CA LEU A 213 8.39 -14.13 -11.04
C LEU A 213 9.50 -13.11 -10.87
N LEU A 214 9.19 -11.99 -10.20
CA LEU A 214 10.16 -10.95 -9.87
C LEU A 214 10.79 -11.18 -8.49
N ASP A 215 11.96 -10.56 -8.28
CA ASP A 215 12.62 -10.56 -6.99
C ASP A 215 11.72 -9.93 -5.91
N ARG A 216 11.78 -10.53 -4.72
CA ARG A 216 11.01 -10.07 -3.56
C ARG A 216 11.64 -8.89 -2.84
N SER A 217 12.93 -8.62 -3.06
CA SER A 217 13.68 -7.56 -2.38
C SER A 217 13.25 -6.16 -2.81
N ASP A 218 12.91 -5.98 -4.10
CA ASP A 218 12.50 -4.67 -4.62
C ASP A 218 11.08 -4.31 -4.17
N SER A 219 10.80 -3.05 -3.91
CA SER A 219 9.42 -2.58 -3.66
C SER A 219 8.56 -2.68 -4.92
N GLY A 220 7.23 -2.75 -4.74
CA GLY A 220 6.31 -2.78 -5.88
C GLY A 220 6.45 -1.54 -6.76
N GLU A 221 6.61 -0.39 -6.15
CA GLU A 221 6.77 0.91 -6.81
C GLU A 221 8.08 0.99 -7.61
N GLU A 222 9.20 0.48 -7.08
CA GLU A 222 10.48 0.40 -7.80
C GLU A 222 10.38 -0.49 -9.02
N LEU A 223 9.71 -1.64 -8.90
CA LEU A 223 9.49 -2.54 -10.03
C LEU A 223 8.60 -1.90 -11.10
N VAL A 224 7.54 -1.18 -10.71
CA VAL A 224 6.70 -0.46 -11.68
C VAL A 224 7.49 0.63 -12.39
N ALA A 225 8.35 1.38 -11.70
CA ALA A 225 9.22 2.36 -12.33
C ALA A 225 10.21 1.72 -13.31
N LYS A 226 10.74 0.54 -12.98
CA LYS A 226 11.72 -0.21 -13.78
C LYS A 226 11.10 -0.85 -15.03
N TYR A 227 9.95 -1.51 -14.88
CA TYR A 227 9.33 -2.29 -15.96
C TYR A 227 8.29 -1.50 -16.76
N ASN A 228 7.83 -0.36 -16.26
CA ASN A 228 6.85 0.54 -16.87
C ASN A 228 5.64 -0.21 -17.48
N PRO A 229 4.90 -1.00 -16.68
CA PRO A 229 3.81 -1.82 -17.17
C PRO A 229 2.64 -0.97 -17.71
N ILE A 230 1.93 -1.49 -18.70
CA ILE A 230 0.75 -0.82 -19.26
C ILE A 230 -0.49 -0.96 -18.38
N LEU A 231 -0.47 -1.93 -17.47
CA LEU A 231 -1.59 -2.28 -16.62
C LEU A 231 -1.09 -2.96 -15.33
N LEU A 232 -1.73 -2.65 -14.22
CA LEU A 232 -1.50 -3.33 -12.94
C LEU A 232 -2.66 -4.28 -12.67
N LEU A 233 -2.34 -5.50 -12.23
CA LEU A 233 -3.32 -6.51 -11.78
C LEU A 233 -3.07 -6.88 -10.34
N GLY A 234 -4.11 -7.31 -9.64
CA GLY A 234 -3.96 -7.90 -8.31
C GLY A 234 -5.27 -8.10 -7.59
N GLY A 235 -5.20 -8.85 -6.50
CA GLY A 235 -6.27 -8.93 -5.53
C GLY A 235 -6.23 -7.76 -4.55
N PHE A 236 -6.13 -8.09 -3.27
CA PHE A 236 -6.05 -7.12 -2.18
C PHE A 236 -4.58 -6.80 -1.83
N SER A 237 -3.90 -6.06 -2.68
CA SER A 237 -2.51 -5.65 -2.47
C SER A 237 -2.38 -4.12 -2.41
N THR A 238 -1.69 -3.62 -1.41
CA THR A 238 -1.40 -2.18 -1.29
C THR A 238 -0.66 -1.64 -2.50
N ALA A 239 0.29 -2.41 -3.02
CA ALA A 239 1.14 -2.00 -4.12
C ALA A 239 0.37 -1.71 -5.43
N ILE A 240 -0.75 -2.39 -5.70
CA ILE A 240 -1.56 -2.10 -6.88
C ILE A 240 -2.18 -0.69 -6.79
N PHE A 241 -2.60 -0.29 -5.59
CA PHE A 241 -3.26 1.00 -5.36
C PHE A 241 -2.25 2.15 -5.33
N SER A 242 -1.13 1.99 -4.61
CA SER A 242 -0.08 3.01 -4.57
C SER A 242 0.56 3.23 -5.93
N SER A 243 0.99 2.15 -6.59
CA SER A 243 1.64 2.23 -7.90
C SER A 243 0.74 2.80 -8.98
N SER A 244 -0.54 2.42 -9.01
CA SER A 244 -1.49 2.96 -9.98
C SER A 244 -1.55 4.49 -9.93
N VAL A 245 -1.64 5.03 -8.72
CA VAL A 245 -1.76 6.47 -8.51
C VAL A 245 -0.44 7.20 -8.73
N ILE A 246 0.67 6.64 -8.25
CA ILE A 246 2.01 7.23 -8.39
C ILE A 246 2.38 7.35 -9.87
N PHE A 247 2.18 6.29 -10.65
CA PHE A 247 2.64 6.24 -12.05
C PHE A 247 1.54 6.53 -13.07
N ASN A 248 0.32 6.80 -12.61
CA ASN A 248 -0.86 7.02 -13.47
C ASN A 248 -1.12 5.83 -14.41
N ILE A 249 -0.98 4.61 -13.90
CA ILE A 249 -1.20 3.36 -14.63
C ILE A 249 -2.55 2.78 -14.20
N PRO A 250 -3.44 2.39 -15.12
CA PRO A 250 -4.71 1.77 -14.76
C PRO A 250 -4.49 0.47 -14.00
N ALA A 251 -5.37 0.19 -13.03
CA ALA A 251 -5.34 -1.00 -12.21
C ALA A 251 -6.65 -1.77 -12.31
N MET A 252 -6.54 -3.08 -12.45
CA MET A 252 -7.66 -4.02 -12.46
C MET A 252 -7.53 -4.96 -11.27
N SER A 253 -8.52 -4.95 -10.38
CA SER A 253 -8.50 -5.77 -9.18
C SER A 253 -9.60 -6.82 -9.20
N PHE A 254 -9.21 -8.04 -8.87
CA PHE A 254 -10.13 -9.18 -8.72
C PHE A 254 -10.44 -9.48 -7.24
N MET A 255 -10.19 -8.54 -6.33
CA MET A 255 -10.54 -8.73 -4.92
C MET A 255 -12.04 -8.96 -4.65
N PRO A 256 -13.02 -8.51 -5.49
CA PRO A 256 -14.41 -8.88 -5.28
C PRO A 256 -14.66 -10.39 -5.29
N ILE A 257 -13.91 -11.16 -6.10
CA ILE A 257 -13.99 -12.64 -6.13
C ILE A 257 -13.82 -13.25 -4.74
N TYR A 258 -13.04 -12.58 -3.86
CA TYR A 258 -12.80 -13.09 -2.52
C TYR A 258 -14.03 -13.04 -1.62
N LEU A 259 -15.00 -12.15 -1.92
CA LEU A 259 -16.23 -12.02 -1.14
C LEU A 259 -17.10 -13.27 -1.22
N ASP A 260 -17.01 -14.02 -2.32
CA ASP A 260 -17.78 -15.26 -2.55
C ASP A 260 -17.12 -16.50 -1.95
N LEU A 261 -15.88 -16.39 -1.48
CA LEU A 261 -15.18 -17.50 -0.88
C LEU A 261 -15.74 -17.85 0.50
N PRO A 262 -16.09 -19.14 0.77
CA PRO A 262 -16.75 -19.52 2.02
C PRO A 262 -15.90 -19.34 3.26
N LYS A 263 -14.57 -19.37 3.12
CA LYS A 263 -13.60 -19.35 4.23
C LYS A 263 -12.96 -17.99 4.47
N ILE A 264 -13.38 -16.94 3.77
CA ILE A 264 -12.83 -15.61 4.02
C ILE A 264 -13.27 -15.08 5.39
N LYS A 265 -12.32 -14.54 6.16
CA LYS A 265 -12.63 -13.98 7.47
C LYS A 265 -13.53 -12.75 7.34
N PRO A 266 -14.50 -12.54 8.26
CA PRO A 266 -15.40 -11.38 8.20
C PRO A 266 -14.67 -10.04 8.08
N VAL A 267 -13.57 -9.87 8.81
CA VAL A 267 -12.76 -8.66 8.75
C VAL A 267 -12.17 -8.38 7.37
N HIS A 268 -11.78 -9.42 6.64
CA HIS A 268 -11.30 -9.25 5.27
C HIS A 268 -12.43 -8.87 4.32
N ARG A 269 -13.65 -9.44 4.52
CA ARG A 269 -14.85 -9.01 3.79
C ARG A 269 -15.14 -7.53 3.98
N ASP A 270 -15.14 -7.07 5.23
CA ASP A 270 -15.39 -5.66 5.56
C ASP A 270 -14.35 -4.74 4.90
N ASN A 271 -13.08 -5.14 4.94
CA ASN A 271 -12.00 -4.36 4.33
C ASN A 271 -12.11 -4.31 2.80
N ILE A 272 -12.37 -5.44 2.14
CA ILE A 272 -12.57 -5.52 0.70
C ILE A 272 -13.75 -4.63 0.29
N SER A 273 -14.89 -4.78 0.96
CA SER A 273 -16.09 -3.97 0.69
C SER A 273 -15.85 -2.48 0.89
N PHE A 274 -15.08 -2.11 1.93
CA PHE A 274 -14.68 -0.73 2.15
C PHE A 274 -13.86 -0.19 0.99
N PHE A 275 -12.83 -0.91 0.52
CA PHE A 275 -11.98 -0.41 -0.56
C PHE A 275 -12.68 -0.38 -1.91
N ILE A 276 -13.51 -1.35 -2.24
CA ILE A 276 -14.34 -1.32 -3.45
C ILE A 276 -15.20 -0.04 -3.45
N SER A 277 -15.85 0.25 -2.31
CA SER A 277 -16.64 1.47 -2.16
C SER A 277 -15.80 2.75 -2.20
N ALA A 278 -14.67 2.75 -1.51
CA ALA A 278 -13.81 3.94 -1.39
C ALA A 278 -13.15 4.35 -2.71
N PHE A 279 -12.94 3.41 -3.62
CA PHE A 279 -12.37 3.65 -4.95
C PHE A 279 -13.41 3.64 -6.08
N SER A 280 -14.70 3.53 -5.79
CA SER A 280 -15.76 3.41 -6.81
C SER A 280 -15.83 4.58 -7.79
N GLU A 281 -15.45 5.80 -7.36
CA GLU A 281 -15.40 6.99 -8.20
C GLU A 281 -14.04 7.18 -8.91
N ASN A 282 -13.04 6.38 -8.59
CA ASN A 282 -11.71 6.54 -9.16
C ASN A 282 -11.56 5.73 -10.45
N LYS A 283 -11.54 6.42 -11.58
CA LYS A 283 -11.44 5.82 -12.92
C LYS A 283 -10.17 5.00 -13.18
N MET A 284 -9.17 5.12 -12.31
CA MET A 284 -7.95 4.32 -12.41
C MET A 284 -8.13 2.89 -11.96
N PHE A 285 -9.18 2.61 -11.16
CA PHE A 285 -9.43 1.29 -10.58
C PHE A 285 -10.70 0.67 -11.16
N VAL A 286 -10.56 -0.55 -11.66
CA VAL A 286 -11.70 -1.37 -12.12
C VAL A 286 -11.70 -2.66 -11.32
N PHE A 287 -12.86 -3.02 -10.78
CA PHE A 287 -13.04 -4.21 -9.95
C PHE A 287 -13.83 -5.27 -10.71
N PHE A 288 -13.40 -6.53 -10.59
CA PHE A 288 -14.00 -7.67 -11.28
C PHE A 288 -14.37 -8.76 -10.28
N ASP A 289 -15.55 -9.29 -10.42
CA ASP A 289 -16.09 -10.41 -9.67
C ASP A 289 -15.88 -11.76 -10.36
N SER A 290 -15.35 -11.76 -11.60
CA SER A 290 -14.95 -12.96 -12.32
C SER A 290 -13.57 -12.82 -12.98
N ILE A 291 -12.85 -13.93 -13.11
CA ILE A 291 -11.56 -13.98 -13.84
C ILE A 291 -11.81 -13.81 -15.34
N GLU A 292 -12.91 -14.31 -15.85
CA GLU A 292 -13.29 -14.23 -17.25
C GLU A 292 -13.43 -12.77 -17.70
N ASP A 293 -14.20 -11.96 -16.98
CA ASP A 293 -14.43 -10.56 -17.32
C ASP A 293 -13.16 -9.73 -17.15
N LEU A 294 -12.36 -10.04 -16.12
CA LEU A 294 -11.03 -9.44 -15.97
C LEU A 294 -10.18 -9.67 -17.22
N VAL A 295 -10.06 -10.92 -17.68
CA VAL A 295 -9.22 -11.28 -18.84
C VAL A 295 -9.74 -10.66 -20.13
N VAL A 296 -11.05 -10.61 -20.34
CA VAL A 296 -11.68 -9.91 -21.45
C VAL A 296 -11.28 -8.42 -21.45
N SER A 297 -11.31 -7.79 -20.28
CA SER A 297 -10.94 -6.38 -20.12
C SER A 297 -9.45 -6.15 -20.35
N VAL A 298 -8.58 -7.05 -19.86
CA VAL A 298 -7.13 -7.03 -20.14
C VAL A 298 -6.89 -7.11 -21.65
N LYS A 299 -7.53 -8.06 -22.35
CA LYS A 299 -7.41 -8.24 -23.79
C LYS A 299 -7.83 -6.98 -24.55
N LYS A 300 -8.97 -6.39 -24.19
CA LYS A 300 -9.45 -5.13 -24.77
C LYS A 300 -8.45 -3.98 -24.57
N LYS A 301 -7.84 -3.89 -23.37
CA LYS A 301 -6.85 -2.85 -23.07
C LYS A 301 -5.60 -2.99 -23.93
N ILE A 302 -5.12 -4.21 -24.14
CA ILE A 302 -3.97 -4.50 -25.00
C ILE A 302 -4.28 -4.14 -26.46
N SER A 303 -5.43 -4.58 -26.98
CA SER A 303 -5.84 -4.32 -28.38
C SER A 303 -6.00 -2.83 -28.70
N ASN A 304 -6.27 -1.99 -27.72
CA ASN A 304 -6.38 -0.53 -27.93
C ASN A 304 -5.00 0.16 -27.94
N MET A 305 -3.90 -0.54 -27.73
CA MET A 305 -2.54 0.00 -27.71
C MET A 305 -1.70 -0.47 -28.91
N THR A 306 -2.15 -1.53 -29.58
CA THR A 306 -1.60 -2.01 -30.86
C THR A 306 -2.32 -1.36 -32.03
#